data_bad0bede6dca8c1a8d38cac102b99d75
#
_entry.id   bad0bede6dca8c1a8d38cac102b99d75
#
_cell.length_a   1.000
_cell.length_b   1.000
_cell.length_c   1.000
_cell.angle_alpha   90.00
_cell.angle_beta   90.00
_cell.angle_gamma   90.00
#
_symmetry.space_group_name_H-M   'P 1'
#
loop_
_entity.id
_entity.type
_entity.pdbx_description
1 polymer ?
#
loop_
_entity_poly.entity_id
_entity_poly.type
_entity_poly.pdbx_seq_one_letter_code
_entity_poly.pdbx_strand_id
1 'polypeptide(L)'
;DLQELLSDLTHLLNRLMGERVRLRLAHAPDLGPIRADRRKLEQVVMNLAVNARDAMPDGGTIRIETEAVQIDTPAERDGARVPAGAYAVIHVSDTGCGIPPDRLPKIFEPFYTTKKAGEGTGLGLSTAYGIVKQSGGFIFVDSVEGQGTQFHLWFPINETAEPAPAPEAAARAPALMRPGEGTVLLVEDEAPVRAFASRALRLRGYTVLEAESAEEALQALEDPALEVDVFVTDVVMPGMDGPSWVKRALEDRPDVRVIFVSGYAEDALAEMQARVPNSVFLPKPFSLSDLTATVQGQMTH
;
A
#
# COMPACT_ATOMS: atom_id res chain seq x y z
N ASP A 1 19.49 -2.75 -13.34
CA ASP A 1 20.52 -3.12 -12.37
C ASP A 1 20.29 -2.37 -11.05
N LEU A 2 20.21 -3.11 -9.95
CA LEU A 2 19.92 -2.54 -8.62
C LEU A 2 21.12 -1.75 -8.07
N GLN A 3 22.32 -2.19 -8.35
CA GLN A 3 23.54 -1.52 -7.88
C GLN A 3 23.71 -0.15 -8.54
N GLU A 4 23.45 -0.06 -9.85
CA GLU A 4 23.48 1.19 -10.59
C GLU A 4 22.44 2.18 -10.04
N LEU A 5 21.21 1.73 -9.80
CA LEU A 5 20.13 2.52 -9.24
C LEU A 5 20.52 3.10 -7.87
N LEU A 6 21.01 2.28 -6.96
CA LEU A 6 21.40 2.72 -5.61
C LEU A 6 22.61 3.64 -5.64
N SER A 7 23.55 3.43 -6.57
CA SER A 7 24.70 4.32 -6.77
C SER A 7 24.26 5.70 -7.25
N ASP A 8 23.35 5.77 -8.23
CA ASP A 8 22.82 7.05 -8.75
C ASP A 8 22.06 7.82 -7.68
N LEU A 9 21.28 7.08 -6.84
CA LEU A 9 20.56 7.69 -5.72
C LEU A 9 21.48 8.26 -4.64
N THR A 10 22.70 7.77 -4.51
CA THR A 10 23.62 8.18 -3.44
C THR A 10 23.86 9.68 -3.42
N HIS A 11 24.06 10.29 -4.60
CA HIS A 11 24.30 11.72 -4.68
C HIS A 11 23.09 12.54 -4.24
N LEU A 12 21.89 12.10 -4.61
CA LEU A 12 20.65 12.75 -4.23
C LEU A 12 20.36 12.59 -2.74
N LEU A 13 20.55 11.37 -2.22
CA LEU A 13 20.36 11.06 -0.82
C LEU A 13 21.33 11.84 0.07
N ASN A 14 22.61 11.94 -0.29
CA ASN A 14 23.58 12.72 0.49
C ASN A 14 23.18 14.21 0.60
N ARG A 15 22.62 14.80 -0.47
CA ARG A 15 22.12 16.19 -0.42
C ARG A 15 20.89 16.34 0.50
N LEU A 16 20.03 15.33 0.56
CA LEU A 16 18.81 15.34 1.37
C LEU A 16 19.08 15.07 2.85
N MET A 17 20.11 14.28 3.16
CA MET A 17 20.45 13.92 4.55
C MET A 17 21.08 15.07 5.32
N GLY A 18 21.69 16.05 4.65
CA GLY A 18 22.40 17.16 5.28
C GLY A 18 23.69 16.70 5.98
N GLU A 19 24.30 17.58 6.76
CA GLU A 19 25.60 17.34 7.37
C GLU A 19 25.59 16.42 8.60
N ARG A 20 24.41 16.23 9.23
CA ARG A 20 24.27 15.48 10.49
C ARG A 20 24.05 13.98 10.32
N VAL A 21 23.52 13.56 9.17
CA VAL A 21 23.22 12.15 8.90
C VAL A 21 24.21 11.59 7.87
N ARG A 22 24.91 10.53 8.25
CA ARG A 22 25.87 9.85 7.37
C ARG A 22 25.19 8.73 6.60
N LEU A 23 25.33 8.73 5.28
CA LEU A 23 24.88 7.65 4.42
C LEU A 23 26.03 6.66 4.17
N ARG A 24 25.77 5.35 4.35
CA ARG A 24 26.67 4.26 4.00
C ARG A 24 25.98 3.31 3.05
N LEU A 25 26.66 2.97 1.97
CA LEU A 25 26.21 1.95 1.02
C LEU A 25 27.15 0.74 1.05
N ALA A 26 26.56 -0.45 1.00
CA ALA A 26 27.27 -1.69 0.79
C ALA A 26 26.49 -2.57 -0.19
N HIS A 27 27.16 -3.04 -1.23
CA HIS A 27 26.55 -3.85 -2.28
C HIS A 27 27.08 -5.28 -2.22
N ALA A 28 26.18 -6.27 -2.31
CA ALA A 28 26.57 -7.64 -2.58
C ALA A 28 27.10 -7.73 -4.02
N PRO A 29 28.18 -8.50 -4.27
CA PRO A 29 28.83 -8.54 -5.58
C PRO A 29 27.97 -9.14 -6.70
N ASP A 30 27.10 -10.11 -6.39
CA ASP A 30 26.36 -10.92 -7.37
C ASP A 30 24.86 -10.88 -7.13
N LEU A 31 24.25 -9.70 -7.30
CA LEU A 31 22.79 -9.57 -7.28
C LEU A 31 22.23 -9.93 -8.65
N GLY A 32 21.37 -10.93 -8.69
CA GLY A 32 20.61 -11.24 -9.88
C GLY A 32 19.63 -10.10 -10.28
N PRO A 33 19.15 -10.09 -11.53
CA PRO A 33 18.23 -9.07 -12.00
C PRO A 33 16.85 -9.19 -11.33
N ILE A 34 16.29 -8.06 -10.93
CA ILE A 34 14.94 -7.95 -10.38
C ILE A 34 14.01 -7.28 -11.39
N ARG A 35 12.72 -7.61 -11.33
CA ARG A 35 11.68 -6.95 -12.12
C ARG A 35 10.99 -5.88 -11.29
N ALA A 36 11.43 -4.63 -11.46
CA ALA A 36 10.81 -3.48 -10.80
C ALA A 36 10.92 -2.24 -11.70
N ASP A 37 9.97 -1.32 -11.56
CA ASP A 37 10.07 0.01 -12.17
C ASP A 37 11.14 0.81 -11.44
N ARG A 38 12.16 1.30 -12.19
CA ARG A 38 13.28 2.05 -11.64
C ARG A 38 12.83 3.26 -10.82
N ARG A 39 11.92 4.08 -11.36
CA ARG A 39 11.45 5.31 -10.71
C ARG A 39 10.66 5.02 -9.44
N LYS A 40 9.84 3.96 -9.47
CA LYS A 40 9.08 3.52 -8.28
C LYS A 40 10.02 3.01 -7.19
N LEU A 41 11.05 2.26 -7.55
CA LEU A 41 12.03 1.76 -6.58
C LEU A 41 12.87 2.90 -5.99
N GLU A 42 13.27 3.87 -6.79
CA GLU A 42 13.89 5.13 -6.32
C GLU A 42 12.99 5.82 -5.29
N GLN A 43 11.70 5.92 -5.55
CA GLN A 43 10.72 6.50 -4.62
C GLN A 43 10.63 5.72 -3.30
N VAL A 44 10.68 4.38 -3.34
CA VAL A 44 10.70 3.54 -2.12
C VAL A 44 11.92 3.89 -1.26
N VAL A 45 13.12 3.85 -1.85
CA VAL A 45 14.37 4.13 -1.12
C VAL A 45 14.38 5.55 -0.56
N MET A 46 13.90 6.52 -1.34
CA MET A 46 13.76 7.91 -0.90
C MET A 46 12.82 8.07 0.29
N ASN A 47 11.65 7.44 0.26
CA ASN A 47 10.68 7.48 1.35
C ASN A 47 11.26 6.89 2.65
N LEU A 48 11.95 5.76 2.55
CA LEU A 48 12.61 5.14 3.70
C LEU A 48 13.75 6.01 4.24
N ALA A 49 14.59 6.58 3.38
CA ALA A 49 15.69 7.43 3.77
C ALA A 49 15.24 8.74 4.44
N VAL A 50 14.16 9.36 3.94
CA VAL A 50 13.57 10.55 4.57
C VAL A 50 13.00 10.22 5.95
N ASN A 51 12.32 9.08 6.10
CA ASN A 51 11.82 8.64 7.40
C ASN A 51 12.97 8.34 8.38
N ALA A 52 14.03 7.70 7.92
CA ALA A 52 15.23 7.43 8.72
C ALA A 52 15.88 8.74 9.19
N ARG A 53 16.05 9.74 8.31
CA ARG A 53 16.56 11.07 8.67
C ARG A 53 15.70 11.73 9.75
N ASP A 54 14.40 11.70 9.56
CA ASP A 54 13.46 12.34 10.49
C ASP A 54 13.42 11.64 11.86
N ALA A 55 13.78 10.36 11.93
CA ALA A 55 13.97 9.61 13.17
C ALA A 55 15.30 9.93 13.89
N MET A 56 16.19 10.73 13.26
CA MET A 56 17.53 11.08 13.76
C MET A 56 17.73 12.61 13.84
N PRO A 57 16.97 13.35 14.65
CA PRO A 57 17.06 14.82 14.73
C PRO A 57 18.45 15.31 15.17
N ASP A 58 19.12 14.54 16.02
CA ASP A 58 20.46 14.85 16.53
C ASP A 58 21.60 14.33 15.64
N GLY A 59 21.24 13.72 14.51
CA GLY A 59 22.16 13.06 13.58
C GLY A 59 22.28 11.57 13.82
N GLY A 60 22.97 10.89 12.89
CA GLY A 60 23.12 9.43 12.95
C GLY A 60 23.67 8.84 11.67
N THR A 61 23.39 7.56 11.45
CA THR A 61 23.84 6.84 10.26
C THR A 61 22.67 6.11 9.61
N ILE A 62 22.50 6.31 8.31
CA ILE A 62 21.67 5.47 7.45
C ILE A 62 22.59 4.52 6.71
N ARG A 63 22.26 3.23 6.72
CA ARG A 63 22.96 2.20 5.98
C ARG A 63 21.99 1.56 4.98
N ILE A 64 22.40 1.51 3.72
CA ILE A 64 21.68 0.80 2.66
C ILE A 64 22.58 -0.33 2.19
N GLU A 65 22.13 -1.55 2.37
CA GLU A 65 22.89 -2.75 2.05
C GLU A 65 22.05 -3.64 1.13
N THR A 66 22.71 -4.37 0.24
CA THR A 66 22.05 -5.36 -0.60
C THR A 66 22.60 -6.74 -0.32
N GLU A 67 21.72 -7.74 -0.37
CA GLU A 67 22.06 -9.14 -0.11
C GLU A 67 21.31 -10.04 -1.10
N ALA A 68 21.95 -11.14 -1.53
CA ALA A 68 21.25 -12.21 -2.24
C ALA A 68 20.88 -13.32 -1.25
N VAL A 69 19.60 -13.65 -1.16
CA VAL A 69 19.08 -14.65 -0.22
C VAL A 69 18.39 -15.77 -0.99
N GLN A 70 18.76 -17.02 -0.67
CA GLN A 70 18.09 -18.20 -1.17
C GLN A 70 17.16 -18.78 -0.11
N ILE A 71 15.89 -18.95 -0.46
CA ILE A 71 14.89 -19.62 0.38
C ILE A 71 14.58 -20.99 -0.24
N ASP A 72 14.96 -22.07 0.46
CA ASP A 72 14.77 -23.43 -0.02
C ASP A 72 13.35 -23.95 0.22
N THR A 73 12.71 -23.51 1.31
CA THR A 73 11.34 -23.87 1.68
C THR A 73 10.54 -22.63 2.00
N PRO A 74 9.25 -22.56 1.63
CA PRO A 74 8.42 -21.41 1.96
C PRO A 74 8.49 -21.06 3.45
N ALA A 75 8.74 -19.79 3.75
CA ALA A 75 8.87 -19.27 5.10
C ALA A 75 7.75 -18.29 5.42
N GLU A 76 7.32 -18.26 6.68
CA GLU A 76 6.38 -17.23 7.17
C GLU A 76 7.17 -16.17 7.93
N ARG A 77 6.93 -14.89 7.58
CA ARG A 77 7.48 -13.74 8.30
C ARG A 77 6.43 -12.63 8.36
N ASP A 78 6.14 -12.14 9.55
CA ASP A 78 5.18 -11.04 9.81
C ASP A 78 3.81 -11.26 9.14
N GLY A 79 3.31 -12.51 9.17
CA GLY A 79 2.04 -12.89 8.56
C GLY A 79 2.06 -13.02 7.03
N ALA A 80 3.21 -12.81 6.37
CA ALA A 80 3.38 -13.02 4.95
C ALA A 80 4.10 -14.33 4.66
N ARG A 81 3.54 -15.12 3.74
CA ARG A 81 4.19 -16.34 3.23
C ARG A 81 5.12 -15.99 2.08
N VAL A 82 6.42 -16.14 2.31
CA VAL A 82 7.47 -15.94 1.31
C VAL A 82 7.72 -17.28 0.61
N PRO A 83 7.48 -17.39 -0.71
CA PRO A 83 7.73 -18.61 -1.47
C PRO A 83 9.22 -19.00 -1.48
N ALA A 84 9.51 -20.28 -1.74
CA ALA A 84 10.87 -20.71 -2.04
C ALA A 84 11.36 -20.05 -3.34
N GLY A 85 12.63 -19.63 -3.37
CA GLY A 85 13.23 -18.94 -4.51
C GLY A 85 14.44 -18.09 -4.13
N ALA A 86 15.07 -17.49 -5.12
CA ALA A 86 16.15 -16.54 -4.96
C ALA A 86 15.61 -15.11 -4.85
N TYR A 87 16.11 -14.33 -3.92
CA TYR A 87 15.69 -12.97 -3.66
C TYR A 87 16.88 -12.02 -3.60
N ALA A 88 16.74 -10.86 -4.22
CA ALA A 88 17.57 -9.71 -3.94
C ALA A 88 16.90 -8.90 -2.80
N VAL A 89 17.62 -8.68 -1.72
CA VAL A 89 17.14 -7.98 -0.54
C VAL A 89 17.86 -6.65 -0.41
N ILE A 90 17.11 -5.58 -0.19
CA ILE A 90 17.64 -4.27 0.16
C ILE A 90 17.33 -4.02 1.63
N HIS A 91 18.34 -3.81 2.42
CA HIS A 91 18.25 -3.40 3.82
C HIS A 91 18.43 -1.89 3.92
N VAL A 92 17.50 -1.19 4.53
CA VAL A 92 17.61 0.22 4.86
C VAL A 92 17.55 0.35 6.37
N SER A 93 18.66 0.64 7.01
CA SER A 93 18.80 0.71 8.47
C SER A 93 19.12 2.13 8.91
N ASP A 94 18.59 2.55 10.04
CA ASP A 94 18.91 3.80 10.71
C ASP A 94 19.29 3.57 12.19
N THR A 95 19.96 4.54 12.77
CA THR A 95 20.30 4.58 14.20
C THR A 95 19.42 5.57 14.96
N GLY A 96 18.18 5.73 14.53
CA GLY A 96 17.24 6.70 15.07
C GLY A 96 16.51 6.25 16.33
N CYS A 97 15.40 6.92 16.62
CA CYS A 97 14.59 6.66 17.82
C CYS A 97 13.87 5.30 17.80
N GLY A 98 13.84 4.59 16.67
CA GLY A 98 13.10 3.35 16.55
C GLY A 98 11.58 3.53 16.57
N ILE A 99 10.87 2.40 16.49
CA ILE A 99 9.41 2.35 16.46
C ILE A 99 8.92 1.47 17.62
N PRO A 100 8.04 1.99 18.49
CA PRO A 100 7.42 1.20 19.54
C PRO A 100 6.64 0.01 19.00
N PRO A 101 6.62 -1.16 19.68
CA PRO A 101 5.97 -2.38 19.19
C PRO A 101 4.46 -2.24 18.91
N ASP A 102 3.76 -1.41 19.67
CA ASP A 102 2.33 -1.12 19.50
C ASP A 102 2.00 -0.34 18.22
N ARG A 103 3.02 0.28 17.62
CA ARG A 103 2.90 1.07 16.38
C ARG A 103 3.31 0.29 15.13
N LEU A 104 4.15 -0.73 15.25
CA LEU A 104 4.64 -1.53 14.12
C LEU A 104 3.52 -2.03 13.19
N PRO A 105 2.39 -2.54 13.68
CA PRO A 105 1.31 -3.00 12.81
C PRO A 105 0.67 -1.88 11.97
N LYS A 106 0.80 -0.62 12.39
CA LYS A 106 0.12 0.54 11.79
C LYS A 106 0.99 1.37 10.84
N ILE A 107 2.32 1.17 10.85
CA ILE A 107 3.23 2.06 10.11
C ILE A 107 3.02 2.06 8.59
N PHE A 108 2.42 1.02 8.03
CA PHE A 108 2.10 0.92 6.61
C PHE A 108 0.68 1.40 6.28
N GLU A 109 -0.12 1.76 7.29
CA GLU A 109 -1.44 2.34 7.06
C GLU A 109 -1.29 3.72 6.39
N PRO A 110 -2.08 4.01 5.36
CA PRO A 110 -2.08 5.35 4.75
C PRO A 110 -2.41 6.42 5.80
N PHE A 111 -1.70 7.54 5.73
CA PHE A 111 -1.83 8.69 6.65
C PHE A 111 -1.38 8.46 8.09
N TYR A 112 -1.02 7.25 8.47
CA TYR A 112 -0.45 7.02 9.79
C TYR A 112 0.86 7.79 9.95
N THR A 113 0.90 8.68 10.91
CA THR A 113 2.08 9.50 11.22
C THR A 113 2.13 9.86 12.70
N THR A 114 3.33 9.85 13.25
CA THR A 114 3.61 10.33 14.61
C THR A 114 4.13 11.77 14.62
N LYS A 115 4.28 12.39 13.44
CA LYS A 115 4.73 13.76 13.27
C LYS A 115 3.58 14.73 13.54
N LYS A 116 3.92 15.98 13.86
CA LYS A 116 2.92 17.02 14.07
C LYS A 116 2.12 17.29 12.79
N ALA A 117 0.91 17.78 12.96
CA ALA A 117 0.05 18.16 11.84
C ALA A 117 0.79 19.13 10.89
N GLY A 118 0.91 18.74 9.61
CA GLY A 118 1.62 19.48 8.57
C GLY A 118 3.10 19.09 8.35
N GLU A 119 3.74 18.33 9.24
CA GLU A 119 5.13 17.91 9.11
C GLU A 119 5.31 16.51 8.47
N GLY A 120 4.23 15.74 8.37
CA GLY A 120 4.23 14.44 7.74
C GLY A 120 2.91 14.13 7.05
N THR A 121 2.96 13.60 5.84
CA THR A 121 1.76 13.21 5.08
C THR A 121 1.21 11.85 5.49
N GLY A 122 2.00 11.04 6.23
CA GLY A 122 1.66 9.65 6.53
C GLY A 122 1.59 8.72 5.31
N LEU A 123 2.00 9.20 4.12
CA LEU A 123 1.88 8.44 2.86
C LEU A 123 3.19 7.76 2.44
N GLY A 124 4.33 8.11 3.03
CA GLY A 124 5.64 7.62 2.58
C GLY A 124 5.78 6.09 2.69
N LEU A 125 5.47 5.52 3.87
CA LEU A 125 5.59 4.08 4.11
C LEU A 125 4.51 3.27 3.40
N SER A 126 3.27 3.75 3.37
CA SER A 126 2.18 3.08 2.62
C SER A 126 2.46 3.06 1.11
N THR A 127 3.02 4.14 0.56
CA THR A 127 3.47 4.19 -0.84
C THR A 127 4.61 3.19 -1.08
N ALA A 128 5.61 3.12 -0.19
CA ALA A 128 6.69 2.16 -0.30
C ALA A 128 6.17 0.71 -0.26
N TYR A 129 5.26 0.40 0.65
CA TYR A 129 4.59 -0.90 0.74
C TYR A 129 3.87 -1.26 -0.57
N GLY A 130 3.04 -0.36 -1.10
CA GLY A 130 2.30 -0.58 -2.34
C GLY A 130 3.22 -0.84 -3.54
N ILE A 131 4.30 -0.07 -3.69
CA ILE A 131 5.27 -0.25 -4.77
C ILE A 131 5.98 -1.60 -4.68
N VAL A 132 6.44 -2.00 -3.49
CA VAL A 132 7.12 -3.28 -3.28
C VAL A 132 6.18 -4.44 -3.61
N LYS A 133 4.93 -4.40 -3.15
CA LYS A 133 3.92 -5.42 -3.46
C LYS A 133 3.59 -5.49 -4.95
N GLN A 134 3.41 -4.36 -5.64
CA GLN A 134 3.19 -4.30 -7.09
C GLN A 134 4.35 -4.91 -7.90
N SER A 135 5.55 -4.88 -7.34
CA SER A 135 6.74 -5.51 -7.93
C SER A 135 6.88 -7.00 -7.58
N GLY A 136 5.86 -7.61 -6.95
CA GLY A 136 5.89 -9.00 -6.50
C GLY A 136 6.82 -9.24 -5.31
N GLY A 137 7.21 -8.17 -4.61
CA GLY A 137 8.13 -8.20 -3.48
C GLY A 137 7.44 -8.25 -2.11
N PHE A 138 8.28 -8.29 -1.07
CA PHE A 138 7.86 -8.24 0.32
C PHE A 138 8.63 -7.13 1.04
N ILE A 139 7.98 -6.50 2.01
CA ILE A 139 8.59 -5.52 2.90
C ILE A 139 8.37 -5.96 4.34
N PHE A 140 9.45 -6.00 5.12
CA PHE A 140 9.45 -6.33 6.54
C PHE A 140 10.17 -5.24 7.32
N VAL A 141 9.92 -5.17 8.63
CA VAL A 141 10.49 -4.16 9.50
C VAL A 141 10.91 -4.78 10.83
N ASP A 142 12.16 -4.55 11.21
CA ASP A 142 12.67 -4.82 12.54
C ASP A 142 13.01 -3.50 13.20
N SER A 143 12.45 -3.22 14.37
CA SER A 143 12.70 -1.98 15.08
C SER A 143 12.68 -2.18 16.58
N VAL A 144 13.59 -1.48 17.26
CA VAL A 144 13.65 -1.42 18.71
C VAL A 144 13.70 0.03 19.13
N GLU A 145 12.79 0.44 19.99
CA GLU A 145 12.73 1.81 20.51
C GLU A 145 14.08 2.22 21.12
N GLY A 146 14.61 3.37 20.70
CA GLY A 146 15.91 3.89 21.10
C GLY A 146 17.13 3.27 20.42
N GLN A 147 16.96 2.26 19.53
CA GLN A 147 18.08 1.60 18.83
C GLN A 147 18.05 1.77 17.31
N GLY A 148 16.93 2.24 16.76
CA GLY A 148 16.76 2.45 15.32
C GLY A 148 15.81 1.47 14.67
N THR A 149 15.73 1.56 13.34
CA THR A 149 14.83 0.76 12.51
C THR A 149 15.59 0.16 11.34
N GLN A 150 15.20 -1.04 10.95
CA GLN A 150 15.68 -1.71 9.74
C GLN A 150 14.50 -2.18 8.91
N PHE A 151 14.40 -1.69 7.67
CA PHE A 151 13.47 -2.18 6.67
C PHE A 151 14.18 -3.19 5.75
N HIS A 152 13.46 -4.25 5.38
CA HIS A 152 13.92 -5.29 4.47
C HIS A 152 12.99 -5.34 3.27
N LEU A 153 13.50 -5.01 2.09
CA LEU A 153 12.77 -5.06 0.83
C LEU A 153 13.22 -6.28 0.04
N TRP A 154 12.36 -7.26 -0.12
CA TRP A 154 12.66 -8.53 -0.79
C TRP A 154 12.07 -8.52 -2.18
N PHE A 155 12.88 -8.74 -3.21
CA PHE A 155 12.45 -8.82 -4.60
C PHE A 155 12.86 -10.17 -5.19
N PRO A 156 11.94 -10.93 -5.81
CA PRO A 156 12.30 -12.17 -6.49
C PRO A 156 13.34 -11.92 -7.59
N ILE A 157 14.40 -12.73 -7.61
CA ILE A 157 15.37 -12.72 -8.70
C ILE A 157 14.77 -13.52 -9.86
N ASN A 158 14.70 -12.92 -11.03
CA ASN A 158 14.29 -13.60 -12.24
C ASN A 158 15.53 -14.13 -12.96
N GLU A 159 15.88 -15.40 -12.75
CA GLU A 159 16.99 -16.07 -13.47
C GLU A 159 16.79 -16.19 -14.99
N THR A 160 15.58 -16.01 -15.47
CA THR A 160 15.22 -16.02 -16.89
C THR A 160 15.02 -14.62 -17.46
N ALA A 161 15.93 -13.70 -17.19
CA ALA A 161 15.99 -12.48 -17.97
C ALA A 161 16.78 -12.73 -19.26
N GLU A 162 16.26 -13.53 -20.19
CA GLU A 162 16.37 -13.12 -21.60
C GLU A 162 15.84 -11.66 -21.64
N PRO A 163 16.51 -10.74 -22.36
CA PRO A 163 15.94 -9.43 -22.60
C PRO A 163 14.53 -9.71 -23.14
N ALA A 164 13.55 -9.52 -22.24
CA ALA A 164 12.17 -9.77 -22.60
C ALA A 164 11.99 -9.02 -23.91
N PRO A 165 11.52 -9.68 -24.99
CA PRO A 165 11.11 -8.95 -26.17
C PRO A 165 10.28 -7.82 -25.63
N ALA A 166 10.68 -6.60 -25.97
CA ALA A 166 10.06 -5.38 -25.47
C ALA A 166 8.57 -5.68 -25.45
N PRO A 167 7.90 -5.66 -24.29
CA PRO A 167 6.59 -6.22 -24.18
C PRO A 167 5.85 -5.70 -25.40
N GLU A 168 5.63 -6.60 -26.38
CA GLU A 168 4.65 -6.31 -27.40
C GLU A 168 3.44 -5.99 -26.58
N ALA A 169 3.31 -4.69 -26.36
CA ALA A 169 2.13 -4.07 -25.89
C ALA A 169 0.96 -4.99 -25.52
N ALA A 170 1.16 -5.84 -24.56
CA ALA A 170 0.42 -5.72 -23.37
C ALA A 170 1.02 -4.61 -22.46
N ALA A 171 1.63 -3.58 -23.05
CA ALA A 171 1.06 -2.26 -23.06
C ALA A 171 -0.34 -2.40 -23.68
N ARG A 172 -1.21 -2.92 -22.85
CA ARG A 172 -2.37 -2.09 -22.58
C ARG A 172 -1.74 -0.76 -22.16
N ALA A 173 -1.49 0.06 -23.16
CA ALA A 173 -1.47 1.50 -23.12
C ALA A 173 -2.58 1.78 -22.13
N PRO A 174 -2.35 2.58 -21.04
CA PRO A 174 -3.46 2.87 -20.16
C PRO A 174 -4.56 3.09 -21.15
N ALA A 175 -5.37 2.03 -21.30
CA ALA A 175 -6.39 2.00 -22.33
C ALA A 175 -7.09 3.23 -21.96
N LEU A 176 -7.09 4.26 -22.85
CA LEU A 176 -7.68 5.55 -22.59
C LEU A 176 -8.90 5.20 -21.79
N MET A 177 -8.69 5.17 -20.43
CA MET A 177 -9.67 4.53 -19.55
C MET A 177 -10.88 5.35 -19.82
N ARG A 178 -11.90 4.69 -20.35
CA ARG A 178 -13.20 5.35 -20.51
C ARG A 178 -13.45 5.99 -19.18
N PRO A 179 -13.76 7.31 -19.12
CA PRO A 179 -14.05 7.97 -17.86
C PRO A 179 -14.95 7.03 -17.08
N GLY A 180 -14.65 6.73 -15.82
CA GLY A 180 -15.43 5.79 -15.03
C GLY A 180 -16.85 6.34 -14.99
N GLU A 181 -17.75 5.69 -15.71
CA GLU A 181 -19.18 6.00 -15.61
C GLU A 181 -19.71 5.21 -14.43
N GLY A 182 -20.35 5.90 -13.47
CA GLY A 182 -21.01 5.28 -12.33
C GLY A 182 -20.84 6.06 -11.03
N THR A 183 -21.71 5.73 -10.08
CA THR A 183 -21.78 6.36 -8.76
C THR A 183 -21.29 5.40 -7.69
N VAL A 184 -20.32 5.83 -6.90
CA VAL A 184 -19.75 5.09 -5.77
C VAL A 184 -20.18 5.77 -4.47
N LEU A 185 -20.79 5.01 -3.55
CA LEU A 185 -20.97 5.43 -2.18
C LEU A 185 -19.80 4.93 -1.35
N LEU A 186 -18.96 5.85 -0.91
CA LEU A 186 -17.76 5.60 -0.10
C LEU A 186 -18.06 5.89 1.37
N VAL A 187 -17.95 4.87 2.21
CA VAL A 187 -18.21 4.95 3.65
C VAL A 187 -16.94 4.60 4.41
N GLU A 188 -16.38 5.60 5.09
CA GLU A 188 -15.10 5.51 5.79
C GLU A 188 -15.10 6.53 6.93
N ASP A 189 -14.89 6.12 8.15
CA ASP A 189 -14.92 7.01 9.32
C ASP A 189 -13.67 7.90 9.42
N GLU A 190 -12.52 7.42 8.96
CA GLU A 190 -11.30 8.21 8.95
C GLU A 190 -11.30 9.26 7.82
N ALA A 191 -11.50 10.52 8.16
CA ALA A 191 -11.58 11.63 7.20
C ALA A 191 -10.38 11.69 6.20
N PRO A 192 -9.11 11.45 6.59
CA PRO A 192 -7.99 11.45 5.64
C PRO A 192 -8.08 10.29 4.63
N VAL A 193 -8.48 9.09 5.08
CA VAL A 193 -8.64 7.90 4.22
C VAL A 193 -9.80 8.13 3.25
N ARG A 194 -10.93 8.64 3.75
CA ARG A 194 -12.11 9.00 2.94
C ARG A 194 -11.76 10.01 1.85
N ALA A 195 -11.09 11.11 2.19
CA ALA A 195 -10.68 12.13 1.24
C ALA A 195 -9.73 11.60 0.16
N PHE A 196 -8.81 10.72 0.54
CA PHE A 196 -7.86 10.09 -0.38
C PHE A 196 -8.55 9.13 -1.36
N ALA A 197 -9.39 8.23 -0.86
CA ALA A 197 -10.14 7.28 -1.68
C ALA A 197 -11.10 8.01 -2.63
N SER A 198 -11.84 8.99 -2.11
CA SER A 198 -12.75 9.83 -2.89
C SER A 198 -12.03 10.55 -4.03
N ARG A 199 -10.91 11.21 -3.73
CA ARG A 199 -10.10 11.90 -4.75
C ARG A 199 -9.61 10.94 -5.84
N ALA A 200 -9.18 9.74 -5.47
CA ALA A 200 -8.71 8.74 -6.41
C ALA A 200 -9.80 8.30 -7.39
N LEU A 201 -10.99 8.01 -6.86
CA LEU A 201 -12.14 7.59 -7.64
C LEU A 201 -12.63 8.71 -8.56
N ARG A 202 -12.72 9.96 -8.06
CA ARG A 202 -13.08 11.13 -8.88
C ARG A 202 -12.09 11.41 -10.00
N LEU A 203 -10.80 11.23 -9.78
CA LEU A 203 -9.78 11.36 -10.83
C LEU A 203 -9.93 10.31 -11.94
N ARG A 204 -10.60 9.21 -11.68
CA ARG A 204 -10.95 8.17 -12.65
C ARG A 204 -12.29 8.42 -13.35
N GLY A 205 -13.03 9.45 -12.94
CA GLY A 205 -14.29 9.87 -13.56
C GLY A 205 -15.55 9.39 -12.84
N TYR A 206 -15.43 8.68 -11.71
CA TYR A 206 -16.59 8.26 -10.92
C TYR A 206 -17.23 9.43 -10.18
N THR A 207 -18.55 9.40 -10.07
CA THR A 207 -19.28 10.23 -9.10
C THR A 207 -19.12 9.59 -7.72
N VAL A 208 -18.62 10.34 -6.73
CA VAL A 208 -18.39 9.81 -5.39
C VAL A 208 -19.23 10.54 -4.38
N LEU A 209 -20.09 9.80 -3.71
CA LEU A 209 -20.81 10.22 -2.51
C LEU A 209 -20.01 9.74 -1.31
N GLU A 210 -19.78 10.62 -0.37
CA GLU A 210 -18.99 10.33 0.84
C GLU A 210 -19.91 10.26 2.03
N ALA A 211 -19.70 9.30 2.91
CA ALA A 211 -20.34 9.20 4.22
C ALA A 211 -19.27 8.87 5.28
N GLU A 212 -19.35 9.49 6.45
CA GLU A 212 -18.43 9.27 7.55
C GLU A 212 -18.89 8.17 8.52
N SER A 213 -20.09 7.64 8.32
CA SER A 213 -20.66 6.57 9.11
C SER A 213 -21.69 5.76 8.32
N ALA A 214 -22.01 4.59 8.82
CA ALA A 214 -23.07 3.74 8.29
C ALA A 214 -24.44 4.41 8.34
N GLU A 215 -24.70 5.20 9.38
CA GLU A 215 -25.94 5.92 9.59
C GLU A 215 -26.14 7.01 8.53
N GLU A 216 -25.08 7.76 8.23
CA GLU A 216 -25.09 8.78 7.17
C GLU A 216 -25.29 8.14 5.79
N ALA A 217 -24.63 6.99 5.54
CA ALA A 217 -24.81 6.24 4.31
C ALA A 217 -26.26 5.78 4.12
N LEU A 218 -26.88 5.22 5.15
CA LEU A 218 -28.29 4.79 5.11
C LEU A 218 -29.23 5.98 4.92
N GLN A 219 -28.97 7.10 5.57
CA GLN A 219 -29.76 8.33 5.40
C GLN A 219 -29.68 8.87 3.95
N ALA A 220 -28.47 8.85 3.34
CA ALA A 220 -28.32 9.25 1.95
C ALA A 220 -29.12 8.34 1.00
N LEU A 221 -29.21 7.03 1.32
CA LEU A 221 -29.94 6.05 0.52
C LEU A 221 -31.47 6.12 0.68
N GLU A 222 -32.00 6.91 1.62
CA GLU A 222 -33.46 7.18 1.74
C GLU A 222 -34.01 7.93 0.52
N ASP A 223 -33.16 8.62 -0.25
CA ASP A 223 -33.56 9.21 -1.51
C ASP A 223 -33.71 8.12 -2.60
N PRO A 224 -34.91 7.80 -3.06
CA PRO A 224 -35.14 6.80 -4.09
C PRO A 224 -34.60 7.19 -5.47
N ALA A 225 -34.35 8.48 -5.70
CA ALA A 225 -33.80 8.99 -6.95
C ALA A 225 -32.28 8.87 -7.02
N LEU A 226 -31.64 8.57 -5.89
CA LEU A 226 -30.21 8.39 -5.84
C LEU A 226 -29.83 7.01 -6.39
N GLU A 227 -29.20 6.99 -7.57
CA GLU A 227 -28.65 5.76 -8.15
C GLU A 227 -27.20 5.57 -7.66
N VAL A 228 -26.89 4.38 -7.11
CA VAL A 228 -25.57 3.99 -6.66
C VAL A 228 -25.25 2.63 -7.26
N ASP A 229 -24.10 2.51 -7.89
CA ASP A 229 -23.64 1.27 -8.54
C ASP A 229 -22.77 0.40 -7.64
N VAL A 230 -21.96 1.04 -6.79
CA VAL A 230 -21.01 0.32 -5.91
C VAL A 230 -20.96 0.97 -4.53
N PHE A 231 -21.03 0.13 -3.49
CA PHE A 231 -20.67 0.50 -2.13
C PHE A 231 -19.21 0.15 -1.88
N VAL A 232 -18.43 1.12 -1.41
CA VAL A 232 -17.07 0.92 -0.90
C VAL A 232 -17.08 1.29 0.57
N THR A 233 -16.86 0.34 1.46
CA THR A 233 -17.00 0.58 2.91
C THR A 233 -15.90 -0.10 3.71
N ASP A 234 -15.44 0.56 4.78
CA ASP A 234 -14.69 -0.13 5.82
C ASP A 234 -15.58 -1.18 6.51
N VAL A 235 -14.94 -2.25 6.94
CA VAL A 235 -15.61 -3.32 7.72
C VAL A 235 -15.84 -2.86 9.15
N VAL A 236 -14.84 -2.20 9.76
CA VAL A 236 -14.90 -1.77 11.17
C VAL A 236 -15.04 -0.28 11.26
N MET A 237 -16.18 0.17 11.71
CA MET A 237 -16.48 1.58 11.95
C MET A 237 -17.15 1.76 13.30
N PRO A 238 -17.02 2.93 13.92
CA PRO A 238 -17.78 3.27 15.12
C PRO A 238 -19.30 3.23 14.86
N GLY A 239 -20.06 2.71 15.80
CA GLY A 239 -21.51 2.55 15.66
C GLY A 239 -21.87 1.29 14.91
N MET A 240 -22.46 1.41 13.72
CA MET A 240 -22.85 0.25 12.89
C MET A 240 -21.68 -0.17 12.00
N ASP A 241 -21.33 -1.47 12.01
CA ASP A 241 -20.27 -2.03 11.17
C ASP A 241 -20.65 -2.11 9.68
N GLY A 242 -19.62 -2.23 8.81
CA GLY A 242 -19.77 -2.30 7.37
C GLY A 242 -20.73 -3.37 6.90
N PRO A 243 -20.58 -4.65 7.31
CA PRO A 243 -21.49 -5.73 6.89
C PRO A 243 -22.93 -5.53 7.32
N SER A 244 -23.18 -4.94 8.48
CA SER A 244 -24.53 -4.72 9.01
C SER A 244 -25.30 -3.67 8.23
N TRP A 245 -24.69 -2.52 7.95
CA TRP A 245 -25.35 -1.47 7.16
C TRP A 245 -25.54 -1.88 5.71
N VAL A 246 -24.53 -2.54 5.11
CA VAL A 246 -24.63 -3.04 3.73
C VAL A 246 -25.76 -4.04 3.58
N LYS A 247 -25.89 -5.00 4.50
CA LYS A 247 -27.01 -5.94 4.48
C LYS A 247 -28.35 -5.24 4.47
N ARG A 248 -28.53 -4.20 5.30
CA ARG A 248 -29.74 -3.40 5.35
C ARG A 248 -29.98 -2.63 4.06
N ALA A 249 -28.93 -2.02 3.50
CA ALA A 249 -29.03 -1.27 2.24
C ALA A 249 -29.39 -2.18 1.05
N LEU A 250 -28.89 -3.41 1.02
CA LEU A 250 -29.20 -4.38 -0.04
C LEU A 250 -30.64 -4.93 0.01
N GLU A 251 -31.37 -4.75 1.11
CA GLU A 251 -32.81 -5.10 1.16
C GLU A 251 -33.62 -4.23 0.18
N ASP A 252 -33.25 -2.95 0.04
CA ASP A 252 -33.91 -2.00 -0.86
C ASP A 252 -33.18 -1.86 -2.22
N ARG A 253 -31.91 -2.26 -2.30
CA ARG A 253 -31.02 -2.09 -3.46
C ARG A 253 -30.19 -3.35 -3.74
N PRO A 254 -30.83 -4.48 -4.12
CA PRO A 254 -30.18 -5.80 -4.21
C PRO A 254 -29.12 -5.91 -5.29
N ASP A 255 -29.14 -5.04 -6.30
CA ASP A 255 -28.23 -5.07 -7.46
C ASP A 255 -26.93 -4.30 -7.25
N VAL A 256 -26.79 -3.55 -6.15
CA VAL A 256 -25.59 -2.76 -5.87
C VAL A 256 -24.42 -3.68 -5.52
N ARG A 257 -23.28 -3.46 -6.13
CA ARG A 257 -22.05 -4.19 -5.87
C ARG A 257 -21.39 -3.69 -4.59
N VAL A 258 -20.67 -4.57 -3.91
CA VAL A 258 -20.08 -4.26 -2.60
C VAL A 258 -18.60 -4.56 -2.58
N ILE A 259 -17.82 -3.58 -2.13
CA ILE A 259 -16.38 -3.71 -1.86
C ILE A 259 -16.18 -3.39 -0.37
N PHE A 260 -15.75 -4.39 0.38
CA PHE A 260 -15.31 -4.20 1.75
C PHE A 260 -13.82 -3.90 1.79
N VAL A 261 -13.47 -2.85 2.51
CA VAL A 261 -12.08 -2.50 2.81
C VAL A 261 -11.76 -3.00 4.21
N SER A 262 -10.71 -3.81 4.38
CA SER A 262 -10.44 -4.46 5.66
C SER A 262 -8.96 -4.66 5.92
N GLY A 263 -8.54 -4.47 7.19
CA GLY A 263 -7.23 -4.88 7.71
C GLY A 263 -7.19 -6.29 8.30
N TYR A 264 -8.28 -7.07 8.20
CA TYR A 264 -8.35 -8.42 8.78
C TYR A 264 -7.71 -9.49 7.90
N ALA A 265 -7.24 -10.58 8.54
CA ALA A 265 -6.70 -11.77 7.88
C ALA A 265 -7.77 -12.53 7.06
N GLU A 266 -7.32 -13.32 6.09
CA GLU A 266 -8.16 -14.06 5.14
C GLU A 266 -9.26 -14.92 5.78
N ASP A 267 -9.05 -15.45 6.98
CA ASP A 267 -10.04 -16.30 7.66
C ASP A 267 -11.33 -15.56 8.05
N ALA A 268 -11.23 -14.24 8.38
CA ALA A 268 -12.39 -13.42 8.65
C ALA A 268 -13.19 -13.06 7.40
N LEU A 269 -12.56 -13.10 6.23
CA LEU A 269 -13.16 -12.78 4.94
C LEU A 269 -14.22 -13.83 4.53
N ALA A 270 -13.97 -15.10 4.82
CA ALA A 270 -14.90 -16.18 4.49
C ALA A 270 -16.24 -16.06 5.24
N GLU A 271 -16.21 -15.66 6.52
CA GLU A 271 -17.42 -15.40 7.31
C GLU A 271 -18.20 -14.19 6.78
N MET A 272 -17.51 -13.16 6.32
CA MET A 272 -18.14 -11.96 5.78
C MET A 272 -18.77 -12.21 4.40
N GLN A 273 -18.11 -12.99 3.52
CA GLN A 273 -18.68 -13.43 2.25
C GLN A 273 -19.96 -14.24 2.42
N ALA A 274 -20.04 -15.04 3.49
CA ALA A 274 -21.27 -15.76 3.83
C ALA A 274 -22.42 -14.81 4.23
N ARG A 275 -22.11 -13.63 4.78
CA ARG A 275 -23.12 -12.61 5.19
C ARG A 275 -23.58 -11.75 4.02
N VAL A 276 -22.67 -11.43 3.09
CA VAL A 276 -22.95 -10.59 1.91
C VAL A 276 -22.42 -11.31 0.66
N PRO A 277 -23.22 -12.18 0.04
CA PRO A 277 -22.82 -12.86 -1.20
C PRO A 277 -22.50 -11.84 -2.31
N ASN A 278 -21.52 -12.16 -3.16
CA ASN A 278 -21.04 -11.30 -4.26
C ASN A 278 -20.29 -10.03 -3.83
N SER A 279 -19.88 -9.91 -2.57
CA SER A 279 -18.96 -8.87 -2.15
C SER A 279 -17.50 -9.21 -2.49
N VAL A 280 -16.71 -8.17 -2.75
CA VAL A 280 -15.27 -8.25 -2.98
C VAL A 280 -14.54 -7.58 -1.82
N PHE A 281 -13.36 -8.08 -1.49
CA PHE A 281 -12.55 -7.54 -0.41
C PHE A 281 -11.30 -6.87 -0.95
N LEU A 282 -11.02 -5.69 -0.42
CA LEU A 282 -9.80 -4.93 -0.66
C LEU A 282 -9.01 -4.85 0.66
N PRO A 283 -7.89 -5.56 0.79
CA PRO A 283 -7.11 -5.55 2.04
C PRO A 283 -6.44 -4.20 2.27
N LYS A 284 -6.47 -3.70 3.51
CA LYS A 284 -5.64 -2.58 3.98
C LYS A 284 -4.23 -3.12 4.33
N PRO A 285 -3.16 -2.42 3.93
CA PRO A 285 -3.12 -1.18 3.16
C PRO A 285 -3.30 -1.43 1.65
N PHE A 286 -4.07 -0.59 0.99
CA PHE A 286 -4.30 -0.65 -0.46
C PHE A 286 -3.69 0.57 -1.17
N SER A 287 -3.33 0.39 -2.44
CA SER A 287 -2.92 1.50 -3.30
C SER A 287 -4.12 2.12 -4.02
N LEU A 288 -3.93 3.35 -4.57
CA LEU A 288 -4.94 3.98 -5.44
C LEU A 288 -5.30 3.12 -6.65
N SER A 289 -4.29 2.42 -7.20
CA SER A 289 -4.49 1.51 -8.32
C SER A 289 -5.34 0.31 -7.94
N ASP A 290 -5.14 -0.25 -6.74
CA ASP A 290 -5.91 -1.40 -6.26
C ASP A 290 -7.37 -1.02 -6.05
N LEU A 291 -7.63 0.10 -5.37
CA LEU A 291 -8.98 0.61 -5.16
C LEU A 291 -9.70 0.86 -6.51
N THR A 292 -9.05 1.60 -7.42
CA THR A 292 -9.66 1.96 -8.69
C THR A 292 -9.85 0.75 -9.61
N ALA A 293 -8.93 -0.23 -9.61
CA ALA A 293 -9.05 -1.46 -10.36
C ALA A 293 -10.18 -2.35 -9.80
N THR A 294 -10.32 -2.44 -8.48
CA THR A 294 -11.38 -3.19 -7.82
C THR A 294 -12.75 -2.60 -8.14
N VAL A 295 -12.90 -1.26 -8.03
CA VAL A 295 -14.16 -0.57 -8.40
C VAL A 295 -14.48 -0.79 -9.85
N GLN A 296 -13.51 -0.63 -10.75
CA GLN A 296 -13.71 -0.86 -12.19
C GLN A 296 -14.14 -2.29 -12.48
N GLY A 297 -13.53 -3.28 -11.80
CA GLY A 297 -13.92 -4.69 -11.93
C GLY A 297 -15.38 -4.93 -11.55
N GLN A 298 -15.88 -4.24 -10.53
CA GLN A 298 -17.28 -4.34 -10.10
C GLN A 298 -18.26 -3.61 -11.05
N MET A 299 -17.86 -2.52 -11.69
CA MET A 299 -18.68 -1.78 -12.63
C MET A 299 -18.88 -2.49 -13.99
N THR A 300 -17.98 -3.42 -14.34
CA THR A 300 -17.97 -4.06 -15.68
C THR A 300 -18.75 -5.39 -15.73
N HIS A 301 -19.27 -5.85 -14.62
CA HIS A 301 -20.08 -7.07 -14.49
C HIS A 301 -21.50 -6.74 -14.03
#